data_bdf6cc48959ece06d3be1f1b3a57c83d
#
_entry.id   bdf6cc48959ece06d3be1f1b3a57c83d
#
_cell.length_a   1.000
_cell.length_b   1.000
_cell.length_c   1.000
_cell.angle_alpha   90.00
_cell.angle_beta   90.00
_cell.angle_gamma   90.00
#
_symmetry.space_group_name_H-M   'P 1'
#
loop_
_entity.id
_entity.type
_entity.pdbx_description
1 polymer ?
#
loop_
_entity_poly.entity_id
_entity_poly.type
_entity_poly.pdbx_seq_one_letter_code
_entity_poly.pdbx_strand_id
1 'polypeptide(L)'
;MVTGSHHPQGYLCLKIRMGDGSTANQDVIEELEETMAPEPMGIEGQYRTADIIPDYMQAVASFVDAEAIRAAHLRVVVDPMGGAAQGYLADLLRELGVEVHEIHAGQAPDQEDICPDPVEPWVDACEHTVIEDGACAGLVTDGDADRIGAVDEHGRY
;
A
#
# COMPACT_ATOMS: atom_id res chain seq x y z
N MET A 1 -0.70 -2.53 14.65
CA MET A 1 -0.99 -1.61 13.52
C MET A 1 -2.48 -1.39 13.47
N VAL A 2 -2.92 -0.14 13.30
CA VAL A 2 -4.35 0.20 13.13
C VAL A 2 -4.56 0.49 11.66
N THR A 3 -5.55 -0.14 11.02
CA THR A 3 -5.77 -0.02 9.58
C THR A 3 -7.22 -0.34 9.19
N GLY A 4 -7.70 0.29 8.11
CA GLY A 4 -8.92 -0.12 7.40
C GLY A 4 -8.65 -1.21 6.37
N SER A 5 -7.37 -1.49 6.04
CA SER A 5 -6.96 -2.37 4.95
C SER A 5 -7.66 -1.98 3.63
N HIS A 6 -8.37 -2.91 3.01
CA HIS A 6 -9.13 -2.72 1.77
C HIS A 6 -10.62 -2.46 1.99
N HIS A 7 -11.04 -2.28 3.24
CA HIS A 7 -12.44 -2.08 3.56
C HIS A 7 -12.88 -0.64 3.27
N PRO A 8 -14.17 -0.43 3.00
CA PRO A 8 -14.74 0.91 2.88
C PRO A 8 -14.52 1.76 4.14
N GLN A 9 -14.69 3.06 4.00
CA GLN A 9 -14.63 4.00 5.11
C GLN A 9 -15.54 3.55 6.29
N GLY A 10 -15.05 3.74 7.51
CA GLY A 10 -15.76 3.38 8.74
C GLY A 10 -15.36 2.02 9.32
N TYR A 11 -14.60 1.23 8.59
CA TYR A 11 -14.00 0.01 9.13
C TYR A 11 -12.61 0.30 9.69
N LEU A 12 -12.34 -0.27 10.86
CA LEU A 12 -11.05 -0.18 11.52
C LEU A 12 -10.73 -1.51 12.18
N CYS A 13 -9.54 -2.01 11.95
CA CYS A 13 -9.06 -3.24 12.53
C CYS A 13 -7.66 -3.08 13.13
N LEU A 14 -7.29 -4.04 13.96
CA LEU A 14 -5.97 -4.13 14.56
C LEU A 14 -5.22 -5.32 13.94
N LYS A 15 -4.10 -5.06 13.30
CA LYS A 15 -3.14 -6.10 12.89
C LYS A 15 -2.08 -6.21 13.97
N ILE A 16 -2.05 -7.34 14.70
CA ILE A 16 -1.09 -7.58 15.77
C ILE A 16 0.23 -8.06 15.17
N ARG A 17 1.33 -7.45 15.61
CA ARG A 17 2.69 -7.83 15.21
C ARG A 17 3.47 -8.33 16.41
N MET A 18 4.26 -9.37 16.20
CA MET A 18 5.18 -9.90 17.19
C MET A 18 6.42 -9.02 17.32
N GLY A 19 7.24 -9.23 18.34
CA GLY A 19 8.44 -8.43 18.59
C GLY A 19 9.52 -8.51 17.50
N ASP A 20 9.48 -9.53 16.68
CA ASP A 20 10.34 -9.70 15.48
C ASP A 20 9.75 -9.11 14.20
N GLY A 21 8.55 -8.48 14.28
CA GLY A 21 7.84 -7.90 13.15
C GLY A 21 6.91 -8.87 12.41
N SER A 22 6.91 -10.15 12.73
CA SER A 22 6.01 -11.12 12.11
C SER A 22 4.54 -10.89 12.48
N THR A 23 3.64 -11.42 11.70
CA THR A 23 2.21 -11.40 12.03
C THR A 23 1.94 -12.38 13.18
N ALA A 24 1.13 -11.97 14.16
CA ALA A 24 0.69 -12.85 15.23
C ALA A 24 -0.05 -14.07 14.65
N ASN A 25 0.22 -15.25 15.21
CA ASN A 25 -0.50 -16.46 14.84
C ASN A 25 -1.90 -16.48 15.48
N GLN A 26 -2.73 -17.44 15.04
CA GLN A 26 -4.11 -17.54 15.47
C GLN A 26 -4.24 -17.74 16.99
N ASP A 27 -3.37 -18.54 17.60
CA ASP A 27 -3.41 -18.82 19.05
C ASP A 27 -3.23 -17.54 19.88
N VAL A 28 -2.32 -16.65 19.45
CA VAL A 28 -2.11 -15.34 20.10
C VAL A 28 -3.33 -14.44 19.95
N ILE A 29 -3.97 -14.45 18.78
CA ILE A 29 -5.17 -13.65 18.55
C ILE A 29 -6.32 -14.14 19.44
N GLU A 30 -6.55 -15.46 19.52
CA GLU A 30 -7.57 -16.06 20.36
C GLU A 30 -7.34 -15.75 21.85
N GLU A 31 -6.11 -15.85 22.35
CA GLU A 31 -5.76 -15.48 23.72
C GLU A 31 -6.03 -14.00 24.01
N LEU A 32 -5.72 -13.12 23.05
CA LEU A 32 -6.00 -11.69 23.18
C LEU A 32 -7.52 -11.42 23.24
N GLU A 33 -8.30 -12.04 22.35
CA GLU A 33 -9.75 -11.90 22.32
C GLU A 33 -10.42 -12.39 23.62
N GLU A 34 -9.96 -13.54 24.16
CA GLU A 34 -10.46 -14.08 25.43
C GLU A 34 -10.14 -13.20 26.64
N THR A 35 -9.02 -12.45 26.58
CA THR A 35 -8.56 -11.60 27.69
C THR A 35 -9.01 -10.14 27.57
N MET A 36 -9.64 -9.75 26.46
CA MET A 36 -10.16 -8.39 26.29
C MET A 36 -11.20 -8.03 27.34
N ALA A 37 -10.97 -6.91 28.04
CA ALA A 37 -11.96 -6.36 28.94
C ALA A 37 -13.15 -5.78 28.16
N PRO A 38 -14.40 -5.95 28.64
CA PRO A 38 -15.58 -5.43 27.95
C PRO A 38 -15.64 -3.90 27.90
N GLU A 39 -14.90 -3.23 28.77
CA GLU A 39 -14.84 -1.77 28.85
C GLU A 39 -13.39 -1.28 28.83
N PRO A 40 -13.13 -0.10 28.24
CA PRO A 40 -11.79 0.50 28.29
C PRO A 40 -11.31 0.68 29.73
N MET A 41 -10.11 0.28 30.03
CA MET A 41 -9.54 0.38 31.38
C MET A 41 -9.22 1.82 31.83
N GLY A 42 -9.45 2.82 30.98
CA GLY A 42 -9.23 4.24 31.33
C GLY A 42 -7.78 4.59 31.61
N ILE A 43 -6.82 3.77 31.18
CA ILE A 43 -5.39 4.02 31.36
C ILE A 43 -4.91 4.94 30.25
N GLU A 44 -4.41 6.11 30.62
CA GLU A 44 -3.73 6.99 29.67
C GLU A 44 -2.36 6.40 29.31
N GLY A 45 -2.18 6.05 28.03
CA GLY A 45 -0.89 5.63 27.50
C GLY A 45 -0.01 6.82 27.10
N GLN A 46 1.28 6.62 27.11
CA GLN A 46 2.24 7.54 26.49
C GLN A 46 2.54 7.07 25.06
N TYR A 47 2.64 8.01 24.14
CA TYR A 47 3.07 7.74 22.77
C TYR A 47 4.22 8.65 22.34
N ARG A 48 4.96 8.23 21.36
CA ARG A 48 5.94 9.03 20.63
C ARG A 48 5.74 8.86 19.13
N THR A 49 6.00 9.92 18.39
CA THR A 49 6.07 9.85 16.92
C THR A 49 7.48 9.46 16.50
N ALA A 50 7.56 8.69 15.42
CA ALA A 50 8.81 8.36 14.74
C ALA A 50 8.56 8.36 13.24
N ASP A 51 9.47 8.94 12.46
CA ASP A 51 9.48 8.83 11.01
C ASP A 51 10.31 7.59 10.66
N ILE A 52 9.63 6.55 10.16
CA ILE A 52 10.25 5.28 9.76
C ILE A 52 10.45 5.19 8.25
N ILE A 53 9.88 6.12 7.48
CA ILE A 53 9.83 6.03 6.01
C ILE A 53 11.22 6.05 5.39
N PRO A 54 12.15 6.95 5.76
CA PRO A 54 13.48 6.98 5.13
C PRO A 54 14.24 5.65 5.27
N ASP A 55 14.24 5.07 6.47
CA ASP A 55 14.91 3.80 6.73
C ASP A 55 14.25 2.64 5.98
N TYR A 56 12.90 2.64 5.93
CA TYR A 56 12.12 1.65 5.20
C TYR A 56 12.42 1.72 3.69
N MET A 57 12.38 2.91 3.08
CA MET A 57 12.64 3.10 1.65
C MET A 57 14.08 2.70 1.29
N GLN A 58 15.04 3.03 2.13
CA GLN A 58 16.43 2.59 1.93
C GLN A 58 16.55 1.06 1.98
N ALA A 59 15.87 0.42 2.94
CA ALA A 59 15.85 -1.03 3.04
C ALA A 59 15.24 -1.66 1.79
N VAL A 60 14.09 -1.19 1.33
CA VAL A 60 13.43 -1.68 0.10
C VAL A 60 14.36 -1.53 -1.11
N ALA A 61 14.97 -0.35 -1.29
CA ALA A 61 15.89 -0.10 -2.40
C ALA A 61 17.11 -1.05 -2.39
N SER A 62 17.52 -1.56 -1.22
CA SER A 62 18.63 -2.51 -1.11
C SER A 62 18.32 -3.93 -1.60
N PHE A 63 17.04 -4.27 -1.77
CA PHE A 63 16.62 -5.60 -2.26
C PHE A 63 16.49 -5.68 -3.78
N VAL A 64 16.56 -4.55 -4.49
CA VAL A 64 16.37 -4.49 -5.94
C VAL A 64 17.65 -4.16 -6.67
N ASP A 65 17.76 -4.60 -7.92
CA ASP A 65 18.85 -4.19 -8.81
C ASP A 65 18.55 -2.82 -9.44
N ALA A 66 18.96 -1.77 -8.74
CA ALA A 66 18.74 -0.39 -9.16
C ALA A 66 19.40 -0.05 -10.51
N GLU A 67 20.52 -0.71 -10.86
CA GLU A 67 21.20 -0.47 -12.15
C GLU A 67 20.40 -1.09 -13.29
N ALA A 68 19.90 -2.30 -13.11
CA ALA A 68 19.05 -2.95 -14.10
C ALA A 68 17.74 -2.17 -14.32
N ILE A 69 17.12 -1.67 -13.25
CA ILE A 69 15.90 -0.86 -13.35
C ILE A 69 16.18 0.43 -14.14
N ARG A 70 17.25 1.16 -13.84
CA ARG A 70 17.63 2.38 -14.57
C ARG A 70 17.90 2.11 -16.05
N ALA A 71 18.61 1.02 -16.34
CA ALA A 71 18.97 0.65 -17.71
C ALA A 71 17.76 0.25 -18.57
N ALA A 72 16.68 -0.17 -17.95
CA ALA A 72 15.47 -0.63 -18.63
C ALA A 72 14.58 0.53 -19.15
N HIS A 73 14.81 1.77 -18.71
CA HIS A 73 14.05 2.96 -19.11
C HIS A 73 12.52 2.75 -19.03
N LEU A 74 12.06 2.24 -17.91
CA LEU A 74 10.67 1.89 -17.72
C LEU A 74 9.77 3.12 -17.59
N ARG A 75 8.54 3.00 -18.07
CA ARG A 75 7.41 3.88 -17.75
C ARG A 75 6.34 3.05 -17.11
N VAL A 76 5.86 3.44 -15.92
CA VAL A 76 4.83 2.72 -15.18
C VAL A 76 3.74 3.67 -14.68
N VAL A 77 2.52 3.13 -14.57
CA VAL A 77 1.43 3.76 -13.85
C VAL A 77 1.43 3.20 -12.43
N VAL A 78 1.27 4.07 -11.43
CA VAL A 78 1.12 3.69 -10.03
C VAL A 78 -0.23 4.16 -9.54
N ASP A 79 -1.01 3.26 -8.97
CA ASP A 79 -2.30 3.55 -8.39
C ASP A 79 -2.33 3.12 -6.92
N PRO A 80 -2.15 4.05 -5.97
CA PRO A 80 -2.28 3.77 -4.55
C PRO A 80 -3.74 3.70 -4.08
N MET A 81 -4.73 3.83 -4.96
CA MET A 81 -6.17 3.82 -4.64
C MET A 81 -6.55 4.74 -3.48
N GLY A 82 -5.93 5.92 -3.39
CA GLY A 82 -6.12 6.85 -2.27
C GLY A 82 -5.55 6.36 -0.92
N GLY A 83 -4.84 5.23 -0.91
CA GLY A 83 -4.33 4.56 0.27
C GLY A 83 -3.01 5.10 0.82
N ALA A 84 -2.42 4.37 1.75
CA ALA A 84 -1.21 4.77 2.49
C ALA A 84 0.07 4.79 1.63
N ALA A 85 0.05 4.15 0.45
CA ALA A 85 1.20 4.14 -0.48
C ALA A 85 1.37 5.43 -1.28
N GLN A 86 0.42 6.37 -1.20
CA GLN A 86 0.47 7.63 -1.96
C GLN A 86 1.83 8.32 -1.83
N GLY A 87 2.45 8.59 -2.97
CA GLY A 87 3.77 9.21 -3.09
C GLY A 87 4.94 8.24 -2.86
N TYR A 88 4.85 7.32 -1.91
CA TYR A 88 6.01 6.52 -1.50
C TYR A 88 6.52 5.57 -2.60
N LEU A 89 5.65 4.76 -3.18
CA LEU A 89 6.04 3.84 -4.26
C LEU A 89 6.48 4.62 -5.50
N ALA A 90 5.73 5.66 -5.86
CA ALA A 90 6.03 6.50 -6.99
C ALA A 90 7.38 7.21 -6.84
N ASP A 91 7.68 7.76 -5.67
CA ASP A 91 8.95 8.45 -5.41
C ASP A 91 10.13 7.49 -5.42
N LEU A 92 9.99 6.29 -4.82
CA LEU A 92 11.02 5.25 -4.90
C LEU A 92 11.34 4.89 -6.35
N LEU A 93 10.32 4.65 -7.17
CA LEU A 93 10.50 4.31 -8.58
C LEU A 93 11.15 5.46 -9.36
N ARG A 94 10.77 6.71 -9.10
CA ARG A 94 11.41 7.90 -9.70
C ARG A 94 12.88 8.02 -9.32
N GLU A 95 13.25 7.76 -8.05
CA GLU A 95 14.63 7.71 -7.60
C GLU A 95 15.44 6.61 -8.29
N LEU A 96 14.79 5.51 -8.63
CA LEU A 96 15.36 4.42 -9.43
C LEU A 96 15.39 4.71 -10.93
N GLY A 97 14.97 5.91 -11.39
CA GLY A 97 15.03 6.34 -12.78
C GLY A 97 13.86 5.87 -13.65
N VAL A 98 12.77 5.44 -13.03
CA VAL A 98 11.52 5.07 -13.73
C VAL A 98 10.69 6.32 -14.01
N GLU A 99 10.11 6.43 -15.20
CA GLU A 99 9.07 7.43 -15.49
C GLU A 99 7.74 6.96 -14.87
N VAL A 100 7.18 7.76 -13.95
CA VAL A 100 6.00 7.35 -13.18
C VAL A 100 4.87 8.34 -13.36
N HIS A 101 3.71 7.83 -13.80
CA HIS A 101 2.42 8.50 -13.69
C HIS A 101 1.67 7.91 -12.51
N GLU A 102 1.46 8.69 -11.46
CA GLU A 102 0.70 8.29 -10.29
C GLU A 102 -0.72 8.83 -10.41
N ILE A 103 -1.71 7.93 -10.43
CA ILE A 103 -3.14 8.26 -10.44
C ILE A 103 -3.71 8.13 -9.03
N HIS A 104 -4.89 8.72 -8.76
CA HIS A 104 -5.54 8.76 -7.45
C HIS A 104 -4.66 9.25 -6.28
N ALA A 105 -3.53 9.90 -6.57
CA ALA A 105 -2.72 10.56 -5.57
C ALA A 105 -3.42 11.82 -5.03
N GLY A 106 -3.33 12.03 -3.71
CA GLY A 106 -4.01 13.15 -3.04
C GLY A 106 -5.53 12.97 -2.88
N GLN A 107 -6.06 11.81 -3.26
CA GLN A 107 -7.45 11.45 -3.07
C GLN A 107 -7.63 10.68 -1.77
N ALA A 108 -8.81 10.77 -1.18
CA ALA A 108 -9.17 9.93 -0.05
C ALA A 108 -9.80 8.62 -0.56
N PRO A 109 -9.58 7.48 0.13
CA PRO A 109 -10.09 6.17 -0.34
C PRO A 109 -11.61 6.02 -0.19
N ASP A 110 -12.32 7.07 0.18
CA ASP A 110 -13.77 7.12 0.35
C ASP A 110 -14.49 7.85 -0.79
N GLN A 111 -13.79 8.17 -1.87
CA GLN A 111 -14.43 8.73 -3.06
C GLN A 111 -15.22 7.63 -3.79
N GLU A 112 -16.35 8.01 -4.38
CA GLU A 112 -17.33 7.07 -4.98
C GLU A 112 -16.73 6.13 -6.03
N ASP A 113 -15.62 6.54 -6.65
CA ASP A 113 -14.97 5.79 -7.74
C ASP A 113 -13.73 4.99 -7.28
N ILE A 114 -13.44 4.95 -5.98
CA ILE A 114 -12.26 4.27 -5.44
C ILE A 114 -12.69 3.28 -4.36
N CYS A 115 -12.45 2.00 -4.60
CA CYS A 115 -12.42 0.99 -3.55
C CYS A 115 -10.96 0.53 -3.41
N PRO A 116 -10.33 0.68 -2.24
CA PRO A 116 -8.90 0.42 -2.09
C PRO A 116 -8.57 -1.08 -2.03
N ASP A 117 -9.07 -1.83 -2.98
CA ASP A 117 -8.81 -3.26 -3.18
C ASP A 117 -8.38 -3.49 -4.62
N PRO A 118 -7.15 -3.96 -4.90
CA PRO A 118 -6.61 -4.11 -6.24
C PRO A 118 -7.21 -5.32 -6.96
N VAL A 119 -8.51 -5.27 -7.21
CA VAL A 119 -9.28 -6.28 -7.94
C VAL A 119 -10.27 -5.62 -8.89
N GLU A 120 -10.73 -6.36 -9.88
CA GLU A 120 -11.77 -5.91 -10.80
C GLU A 120 -13.09 -5.56 -10.05
N PRO A 121 -13.81 -4.49 -10.40
CA PRO A 121 -13.50 -3.55 -11.52
C PRO A 121 -12.65 -2.33 -11.08
N TRP A 122 -12.14 -2.30 -9.87
CA TRP A 122 -11.48 -1.11 -9.29
C TRP A 122 -10.12 -0.80 -9.91
N VAL A 123 -9.55 -1.75 -10.66
CA VAL A 123 -8.29 -1.57 -11.39
C VAL A 123 -8.46 -0.95 -12.78
N ASP A 124 -9.72 -0.79 -13.27
CA ASP A 124 -10.04 -0.27 -14.62
C ASP A 124 -9.32 1.06 -14.93
N ALA A 125 -9.24 1.98 -13.96
CA ALA A 125 -8.56 3.26 -14.15
C ALA A 125 -7.07 3.08 -14.46
N CYS A 126 -6.42 2.15 -13.78
CA CYS A 126 -5.01 1.82 -14.02
C CYS A 126 -4.84 1.15 -15.40
N GLU A 127 -5.70 0.22 -15.78
CA GLU A 127 -5.68 -0.44 -17.08
C GLU A 127 -5.79 0.55 -18.25
N HIS A 128 -6.75 1.47 -18.17
CA HIS A 128 -6.92 2.52 -19.17
C HIS A 128 -5.70 3.44 -19.25
N THR A 129 -5.19 3.87 -18.08
CA THR A 129 -4.04 4.79 -18.05
C THR A 129 -2.77 4.13 -18.59
N VAL A 130 -2.55 2.83 -18.34
CA VAL A 130 -1.42 2.08 -18.92
C VAL A 130 -1.44 2.15 -20.45
N ILE A 131 -2.62 1.95 -21.05
CA ILE A 131 -2.78 2.02 -22.51
C ILE A 131 -2.58 3.45 -23.02
N GLU A 132 -3.19 4.43 -22.38
CA GLU A 132 -3.13 5.85 -22.81
C GLU A 132 -1.71 6.40 -22.76
N ASP A 133 -0.95 6.07 -21.71
CA ASP A 133 0.43 6.52 -21.54
C ASP A 133 1.45 5.69 -22.30
N GLY A 134 1.06 4.52 -22.83
CA GLY A 134 1.98 3.54 -23.39
C GLY A 134 2.96 3.04 -22.33
N ALA A 135 2.50 2.88 -21.10
CA ALA A 135 3.30 2.36 -20.01
C ALA A 135 3.55 0.85 -20.18
N CYS A 136 4.66 0.37 -19.64
CA CYS A 136 5.00 -1.06 -19.70
C CYS A 136 4.34 -1.89 -18.61
N ALA A 137 3.81 -1.24 -17.58
CA ALA A 137 3.04 -1.87 -16.51
C ALA A 137 2.25 -0.86 -15.69
N GLY A 138 1.21 -1.33 -15.02
CA GLY A 138 0.52 -0.66 -13.93
C GLY A 138 0.72 -1.41 -12.61
N LEU A 139 0.87 -0.67 -11.52
CA LEU A 139 1.05 -1.18 -10.17
C LEU A 139 -0.04 -0.59 -9.27
N VAL A 140 -0.90 -1.45 -8.74
CA VAL A 140 -2.07 -1.02 -7.94
C VAL A 140 -1.91 -1.59 -6.53
N THR A 141 -1.97 -0.73 -5.50
CA THR A 141 -1.88 -1.17 -4.10
C THR A 141 -3.21 -1.02 -3.38
N ASP A 142 -3.45 -1.87 -2.38
CA ASP A 142 -4.61 -1.71 -1.52
C ASP A 142 -4.43 -0.55 -0.50
N GLY A 143 -5.45 -0.33 0.32
CA GLY A 143 -5.52 0.82 1.21
C GLY A 143 -4.38 0.95 2.22
N ASP A 144 -3.82 -0.15 2.73
CA ASP A 144 -2.66 -0.15 3.63
C ASP A 144 -1.37 -0.68 2.98
N ALA A 145 -1.40 -0.88 1.65
CA ALA A 145 -0.26 -1.21 0.80
C ALA A 145 0.45 -2.53 1.16
N ASP A 146 -0.28 -3.50 1.73
CA ASP A 146 0.26 -4.83 1.99
C ASP A 146 -0.09 -5.84 0.88
N ARG A 147 -0.87 -5.41 -0.12
CA ARG A 147 -1.19 -6.15 -1.35
C ARG A 147 -0.91 -5.28 -2.57
N ILE A 148 -0.53 -5.95 -3.65
CA ILE A 148 -0.27 -5.30 -4.94
C ILE A 148 -0.87 -6.12 -6.06
N GLY A 149 -1.57 -5.45 -6.98
CA GLY A 149 -1.99 -5.94 -8.27
C GLY A 149 -1.10 -5.39 -9.38
N ALA A 150 -1.03 -6.08 -10.50
CA ALA A 150 -0.25 -5.65 -11.65
C ALA A 150 -1.07 -5.71 -12.92
N VAL A 151 -0.90 -4.69 -13.76
CA VAL A 151 -1.49 -4.55 -15.10
C VAL A 151 -0.38 -4.66 -16.12
N ASP A 152 -0.58 -5.45 -17.18
CA ASP A 152 0.41 -5.59 -18.26
C ASP A 152 0.38 -4.40 -19.24
N GLU A 153 1.32 -4.37 -20.19
CA GLU A 153 1.42 -3.31 -21.22
C GLU A 153 0.24 -3.26 -22.18
N HIS A 154 -0.66 -4.22 -22.13
CA HIS A 154 -1.89 -4.25 -22.91
C HIS A 154 -3.12 -3.82 -22.09
N GLY A 155 -2.92 -3.31 -20.88
CA GLY A 155 -3.99 -2.91 -19.97
C GLY A 155 -4.80 -4.10 -19.45
N ARG A 156 -4.17 -5.23 -19.14
CA ARG A 156 -4.83 -6.41 -18.59
C ARG A 156 -4.31 -6.70 -17.19
N TYR A 157 -5.24 -6.75 -16.26
CA TYR A 157 -5.01 -7.14 -14.88
C TYR A 157 -4.81 -8.65 -14.74
#